data_ef3e4023cfaa79c628b605f0a4e97120
#
_entry.id   ef3e4023cfaa79c628b605f0a4e97120
#
_cell.length_a   1.000
_cell.length_b   1.000
_cell.length_c   1.000
_cell.angle_alpha   90.00
_cell.angle_beta   90.00
_cell.angle_gamma   90.00
#
_symmetry.space_group_name_H-M   'P 1'
#
loop_
_entity.id
_entity.type
_entity.pdbx_description
1 polymer ?
#
loop_
_entity_poly.entity_id
_entity_poly.type
_entity_poly.pdbx_seq_one_letter_code
_entity_poly.pdbx_strand_id
1 'polypeptide(L)'
;PSALVENVLFNLTSTDLSTAIENTRSEFYNRNLAGIVLLSDGNFNTGLNPIYAAEKLTTTSIYTLGVGDTIAKRDQLIKHITHNDVAFLNNDFPVVVDVEGIKMGKTESEVVVELNGKKIASQRVKFKDGSADYEQINFLLNANSPGIHRYVVKLAHQQNEYNYSNNEQAFYVEVIDSRSKVVLLSSAPH
;
A
#
# COMPACT_ATOMS: atom_id res chain seq x y z
N PRO A 1 -28.65 29.00 2.73
CA PRO A 1 -27.30 28.36 2.65
C PRO A 1 -27.00 27.42 3.82
N SER A 2 -27.69 27.54 4.99
CA SER A 2 -27.45 26.71 6.17
C SER A 2 -28.02 25.27 6.09
N ALA A 3 -28.97 25.03 5.21
CA ALA A 3 -29.68 23.74 5.15
C ALA A 3 -28.89 22.60 4.46
N LEU A 4 -27.78 22.91 3.78
CA LEU A 4 -26.98 21.88 3.06
C LEU A 4 -26.01 21.11 3.94
N VAL A 5 -25.70 21.61 5.12
CA VAL A 5 -24.71 21.00 6.02
C VAL A 5 -25.37 20.07 7.05
N GLU A 6 -26.67 20.23 7.31
CA GLU A 6 -27.40 19.46 8.35
C GLU A 6 -27.65 17.98 7.99
N ASN A 7 -27.44 17.56 6.73
CA ASN A 7 -27.70 16.20 6.25
C ASN A 7 -26.44 15.41 5.88
N VAL A 8 -25.24 15.87 6.24
CA VAL A 8 -24.01 15.12 5.95
C VAL A 8 -23.80 14.08 7.04
N LEU A 9 -23.97 12.81 6.68
CA LEU A 9 -23.71 11.68 7.57
C LEU A 9 -22.25 11.27 7.46
N PHE A 10 -21.47 11.49 8.51
CA PHE A 10 -20.05 11.07 8.61
C PHE A 10 -19.94 9.61 9.12
N ASN A 11 -20.56 8.67 8.46
CA ASN A 11 -20.64 7.27 8.90
C ASN A 11 -20.03 6.27 7.89
N LEU A 12 -19.39 6.75 6.83
CA LEU A 12 -18.76 5.91 5.81
C LEU A 12 -17.31 5.61 6.19
N THR A 13 -16.93 4.35 5.99
CA THR A 13 -15.56 3.85 6.24
C THR A 13 -14.65 3.99 5.02
N SER A 14 -15.20 4.44 3.90
CA SER A 14 -14.48 4.59 2.63
C SER A 14 -14.59 6.02 2.09
N THR A 15 -13.49 6.51 1.54
CA THR A 15 -13.39 7.82 0.88
C THR A 15 -12.91 7.61 -0.56
N ASP A 16 -13.77 7.97 -1.52
CA ASP A 16 -13.48 7.93 -2.95
C ASP A 16 -13.58 9.35 -3.54
N LEU A 17 -12.47 10.05 -3.58
CA LEU A 17 -12.40 11.42 -4.12
C LEU A 17 -12.57 11.46 -5.64
N SER A 18 -12.12 10.42 -6.34
CA SER A 18 -12.19 10.36 -7.79
C SER A 18 -13.65 10.26 -8.26
N THR A 19 -14.42 9.35 -7.66
CA THR A 19 -15.85 9.20 -7.95
C THR A 19 -16.64 10.44 -7.53
N ALA A 20 -16.30 11.11 -6.43
CA ALA A 20 -16.95 12.34 -6.00
C ALA A 20 -16.77 13.47 -7.03
N ILE A 21 -15.56 13.64 -7.60
CA ILE A 21 -15.27 14.62 -8.65
C ILE A 21 -16.04 14.28 -9.94
N GLU A 22 -16.04 13.00 -10.36
CA GLU A 22 -16.74 12.57 -11.57
C GLU A 22 -18.25 12.71 -11.46
N ASN A 23 -18.85 12.38 -10.32
CA ASN A 23 -20.26 12.56 -10.05
C ASN A 23 -20.66 14.03 -10.11
N THR A 24 -19.87 14.91 -9.47
CA THR A 24 -20.11 16.36 -9.54
C THR A 24 -20.05 16.86 -10.98
N ARG A 25 -19.05 16.44 -11.75
CA ARG A 25 -18.94 16.78 -13.19
C ARG A 25 -20.17 16.30 -13.96
N SER A 26 -20.66 15.11 -13.69
CA SER A 26 -21.81 14.52 -14.40
C SER A 26 -23.13 15.19 -14.03
N GLU A 27 -23.33 15.52 -12.77
CA GLU A 27 -24.53 16.19 -12.26
C GLU A 27 -24.67 17.61 -12.83
N PHE A 28 -23.55 18.30 -12.99
CA PHE A 28 -23.51 19.66 -13.53
C PHE A 28 -23.13 19.70 -15.03
N TYR A 29 -23.24 18.58 -15.73
CA TYR A 29 -22.99 18.54 -17.17
C TYR A 29 -23.90 19.52 -17.92
N ASN A 30 -23.33 20.32 -18.83
CA ASN A 30 -23.99 21.42 -19.53
C ASN A 30 -24.55 22.55 -18.63
N ARG A 31 -24.11 22.66 -17.39
CA ARG A 31 -24.36 23.82 -16.52
C ARG A 31 -23.06 24.60 -16.33
N ASN A 32 -23.18 25.90 -16.13
CA ASN A 32 -22.01 26.76 -15.87
C ASN A 32 -21.49 26.47 -14.43
N LEU A 33 -20.69 25.43 -14.28
CA LEU A 33 -20.01 25.14 -13.03
C LEU A 33 -18.76 26.03 -12.91
N ALA A 34 -18.84 27.04 -12.07
CA ALA A 34 -17.76 28.05 -11.90
C ALA A 34 -16.53 27.46 -11.20
N GLY A 35 -16.73 26.48 -10.30
CA GLY A 35 -15.65 25.84 -9.58
C GLY A 35 -16.17 24.77 -8.63
N ILE A 36 -15.26 23.90 -8.18
CA ILE A 36 -15.50 22.89 -7.15
C ILE A 36 -14.61 23.24 -5.95
N VAL A 37 -15.18 23.28 -4.76
CA VAL A 37 -14.41 23.39 -3.52
C VAL A 37 -14.38 22.02 -2.87
N LEU A 38 -13.18 21.44 -2.79
CA LEU A 38 -12.95 20.14 -2.18
C LEU A 38 -12.37 20.33 -0.76
N LEU A 39 -13.14 19.92 0.26
CA LEU A 39 -12.67 19.86 1.65
C LEU A 39 -12.31 18.40 1.96
N SER A 40 -11.05 18.15 2.28
CA SER A 40 -10.58 16.79 2.56
C SER A 40 -9.30 16.83 3.39
N ASP A 41 -9.03 15.77 4.14
CA ASP A 41 -7.74 15.52 4.78
C ASP A 41 -6.71 14.93 3.78
N GLY A 42 -7.11 14.71 2.50
CA GLY A 42 -6.27 14.14 1.45
C GLY A 42 -6.19 12.62 1.47
N ASN A 43 -6.77 11.96 2.46
CA ASN A 43 -6.79 10.51 2.54
C ASN A 43 -7.97 9.93 1.73
N PHE A 44 -7.66 9.15 0.72
CA PHE A 44 -8.63 8.32 0.00
C PHE A 44 -8.17 6.87 0.06
N ASN A 45 -9.11 5.96 0.32
CA ASN A 45 -8.83 4.54 0.51
C ASN A 45 -9.57 3.64 -0.51
N THR A 46 -10.35 4.25 -1.40
CA THR A 46 -11.05 3.58 -2.50
C THR A 46 -11.02 4.45 -3.75
N GLY A 47 -11.27 3.83 -4.91
CA GLY A 47 -11.29 4.51 -6.20
C GLY A 47 -9.91 4.72 -6.83
N LEU A 48 -9.90 5.45 -7.94
CA LEU A 48 -8.69 5.81 -8.66
C LEU A 48 -8.05 7.06 -8.04
N ASN A 49 -6.81 7.35 -8.44
CA ASN A 49 -6.16 8.61 -8.04
C ASN A 49 -7.01 9.80 -8.51
N PRO A 50 -7.45 10.69 -7.60
CA PRO A 50 -8.36 11.80 -7.90
C PRO A 50 -7.79 12.79 -8.93
N ILE A 51 -6.48 12.83 -9.14
CA ILE A 51 -5.83 13.65 -10.17
C ILE A 51 -6.39 13.30 -11.55
N TYR A 52 -6.60 12.03 -11.87
CA TYR A 52 -7.15 11.64 -13.19
C TYR A 52 -8.59 12.10 -13.42
N ALA A 53 -9.38 12.20 -12.35
CA ALA A 53 -10.73 12.77 -12.45
C ALA A 53 -10.67 14.29 -12.58
N ALA A 54 -9.75 14.96 -11.90
CA ALA A 54 -9.53 16.39 -11.96
C ALA A 54 -9.04 16.84 -13.35
N GLU A 55 -8.14 16.10 -13.99
CA GLU A 55 -7.63 16.39 -15.34
C GLU A 55 -8.72 16.41 -16.42
N LYS A 56 -9.82 15.71 -16.20
CA LYS A 56 -10.99 15.72 -17.11
C LYS A 56 -11.81 17.00 -17.00
N LEU A 57 -11.57 17.86 -16.03
CA LEU A 57 -12.24 19.13 -15.83
C LEU A 57 -11.48 20.25 -16.58
N THR A 58 -11.76 20.41 -17.87
CA THR A 58 -11.03 21.36 -18.73
C THR A 58 -11.44 22.82 -18.53
N THR A 59 -12.66 23.07 -18.02
CA THR A 59 -13.26 24.42 -17.89
C THR A 59 -13.62 24.79 -16.46
N THR A 60 -13.46 23.88 -15.50
CA THR A 60 -13.88 24.08 -14.11
C THR A 60 -12.67 23.95 -13.19
N SER A 61 -12.40 24.97 -12.38
CA SER A 61 -11.31 24.95 -11.42
C SER A 61 -11.69 24.15 -10.16
N ILE A 62 -10.75 23.40 -9.60
CA ILE A 62 -10.88 22.77 -8.29
C ILE A 62 -10.05 23.57 -7.30
N TYR A 63 -10.68 24.00 -6.21
CA TYR A 63 -10.05 24.64 -5.06
C TYR A 63 -10.01 23.62 -3.93
N THR A 64 -8.83 23.26 -3.47
CA THR A 64 -8.66 22.30 -2.36
C THR A 64 -8.46 23.04 -1.04
N LEU A 65 -9.23 22.66 -0.04
CA LEU A 65 -9.03 23.10 1.34
C LEU A 65 -8.70 21.89 2.20
N GLY A 66 -7.45 21.79 2.63
CA GLY A 66 -6.99 20.74 3.55
C GLY A 66 -7.59 20.93 4.94
N VAL A 67 -8.24 19.92 5.46
CA VAL A 67 -8.77 19.87 6.82
C VAL A 67 -8.10 18.72 7.56
N GLY A 68 -7.74 18.92 8.82
CA GLY A 68 -7.13 17.90 9.66
C GLY A 68 -5.95 18.40 10.46
N ASP A 69 -5.34 17.48 11.20
CA ASP A 69 -4.14 17.76 12.00
C ASP A 69 -2.91 17.65 11.08
N THR A 70 -2.25 18.78 10.84
CA THR A 70 -1.03 18.87 10.02
C THR A 70 0.23 18.52 10.80
N ILE A 71 0.10 18.24 12.10
CA ILE A 71 1.24 17.87 12.93
C ILE A 71 1.55 16.40 12.70
N ALA A 72 2.67 16.12 12.01
CA ALA A 72 3.15 14.76 11.85
C ALA A 72 3.26 14.07 13.21
N LYS A 73 2.63 12.92 13.38
CA LYS A 73 2.69 12.13 14.61
C LYS A 73 3.80 11.09 14.50
N ARG A 74 4.32 10.65 15.65
CA ARG A 74 5.32 9.60 15.68
C ARG A 74 4.70 8.29 15.21
N ASP A 75 5.27 7.71 14.15
CA ASP A 75 4.72 6.51 13.53
C ASP A 75 5.78 5.78 12.70
N GLN A 76 5.62 4.49 12.51
CA GLN A 76 6.32 3.73 11.47
C GLN A 76 5.31 2.95 10.65
N LEU A 77 5.59 2.73 9.39
CA LEU A 77 4.67 2.02 8.50
C LEU A 77 5.39 1.29 7.38
N ILE A 78 4.75 0.25 6.88
CA ILE A 78 5.14 -0.40 5.63
C ILE A 78 4.52 0.40 4.50
N LYS A 79 5.38 1.03 3.69
CA LYS A 79 4.94 1.89 2.59
C LYS A 79 4.57 1.08 1.35
N HIS A 80 5.45 0.13 1.02
CA HIS A 80 5.29 -0.71 -0.15
C HIS A 80 6.05 -2.01 0.01
N ILE A 81 5.54 -3.09 -0.62
CA ILE A 81 6.23 -4.37 -0.75
C ILE A 81 6.34 -4.70 -2.24
N THR A 82 7.56 -4.81 -2.72
CA THR A 82 7.85 -5.27 -4.08
C THR A 82 8.27 -6.73 -4.04
N HIS A 83 7.60 -7.57 -4.81
CA HIS A 83 7.87 -9.00 -4.91
C HIS A 83 7.53 -9.52 -6.30
N ASN A 84 7.97 -10.72 -6.61
CA ASN A 84 7.51 -11.46 -7.78
C ASN A 84 6.20 -12.19 -7.42
N ASP A 85 5.20 -12.12 -8.30
CA ASP A 85 3.93 -12.85 -8.13
C ASP A 85 4.11 -14.36 -8.25
N VAL A 86 5.18 -14.80 -8.96
CA VAL A 86 5.52 -16.20 -9.21
C VAL A 86 6.94 -16.50 -8.76
N ALA A 87 7.12 -17.60 -8.05
CA ALA A 87 8.42 -18.17 -7.70
C ALA A 87 8.50 -19.64 -8.15
N PHE A 88 9.72 -20.16 -8.32
CA PHE A 88 9.93 -21.58 -8.66
C PHE A 88 10.29 -22.38 -7.43
N LEU A 89 9.73 -23.58 -7.33
CA LEU A 89 9.96 -24.50 -6.20
C LEU A 89 11.48 -24.72 -5.97
N ASN A 90 11.89 -24.63 -4.70
CA ASN A 90 13.27 -24.71 -4.21
C ASN A 90 14.21 -23.59 -4.70
N ASN A 91 13.67 -22.53 -5.32
CA ASN A 91 14.46 -21.34 -5.65
C ASN A 91 14.19 -20.23 -4.65
N ASP A 92 15.17 -19.35 -4.51
CA ASP A 92 15.03 -18.13 -3.76
C ASP A 92 14.39 -17.03 -4.63
N PHE A 93 13.58 -16.21 -4.01
CA PHE A 93 12.97 -15.04 -4.65
C PHE A 93 13.13 -13.79 -3.78
N PRO A 94 13.36 -12.62 -4.41
CA PRO A 94 13.56 -11.39 -3.70
C PRO A 94 12.22 -10.79 -3.23
N VAL A 95 12.25 -10.20 -2.05
CA VAL A 95 11.17 -9.36 -1.52
C VAL A 95 11.80 -8.08 -0.98
N VAL A 96 11.33 -6.94 -1.47
CA VAL A 96 11.82 -5.63 -1.07
C VAL A 96 10.71 -4.93 -0.28
N VAL A 97 11.04 -4.50 0.93
CA VAL A 97 10.10 -3.82 1.83
C VAL A 97 10.57 -2.39 2.04
N ASP A 98 9.75 -1.44 1.62
CA ASP A 98 9.97 -0.02 1.86
C ASP A 98 9.26 0.39 3.15
N VAL A 99 10.02 0.89 4.11
CA VAL A 99 9.56 1.30 5.43
C VAL A 99 9.76 2.79 5.60
N GLU A 100 8.75 3.46 6.15
CA GLU A 100 8.83 4.87 6.51
C GLU A 100 8.73 5.02 8.03
N GLY A 101 9.64 5.82 8.59
CA GLY A 101 9.61 6.24 10.00
C GLY A 101 9.37 7.73 10.11
N ILE A 102 8.29 8.14 10.74
CA ILE A 102 7.93 9.54 10.98
C ILE A 102 8.23 9.87 12.44
N LYS A 103 9.12 10.86 12.68
CA LYS A 103 9.59 11.24 14.03
C LYS A 103 10.05 10.03 14.88
N MET A 104 10.61 9.02 14.22
CA MET A 104 11.12 7.83 14.90
C MET A 104 12.49 8.04 15.57
N GLY A 105 13.27 9.00 15.09
CA GLY A 105 14.55 9.46 15.63
C GLY A 105 15.43 8.39 16.27
N LYS A 106 16.43 7.86 15.58
CA LYS A 106 17.41 6.84 16.05
C LYS A 106 16.80 5.57 16.66
N THR A 107 15.48 5.34 16.49
CA THR A 107 14.82 4.13 16.97
C THR A 107 15.20 2.95 16.06
N GLU A 108 15.47 1.80 16.68
CA GLU A 108 15.61 0.54 15.97
C GLU A 108 14.28 -0.21 15.98
N SER A 109 13.90 -0.77 14.84
CA SER A 109 12.73 -1.64 14.69
C SER A 109 13.14 -2.95 14.04
N GLU A 110 12.33 -3.98 14.18
CA GLU A 110 12.53 -5.26 13.51
C GLU A 110 11.43 -5.43 12.45
N VAL A 111 11.86 -5.74 11.23
CA VAL A 111 10.98 -6.14 10.13
C VAL A 111 10.99 -7.66 10.07
N VAL A 112 9.83 -8.27 10.19
CA VAL A 112 9.65 -9.73 10.21
C VAL A 112 8.83 -10.15 9.00
N VAL A 113 9.22 -11.23 8.35
CA VAL A 113 8.40 -11.90 7.33
C VAL A 113 7.90 -13.21 7.91
N GLU A 114 6.60 -13.40 7.84
CA GLU A 114 5.91 -14.61 8.31
C GLU A 114 5.27 -15.36 7.14
N LEU A 115 5.28 -16.68 7.22
CA LEU A 115 4.50 -17.59 6.38
C LEU A 115 3.68 -18.50 7.30
N ASN A 116 2.35 -18.51 7.11
CA ASN A 116 1.42 -19.27 7.94
C ASN A 116 1.58 -19.01 9.46
N GLY A 117 1.83 -17.74 9.82
CA GLY A 117 2.04 -17.31 11.20
C GLY A 117 3.40 -17.69 11.80
N LYS A 118 4.32 -18.24 11.00
CA LYS A 118 5.65 -18.61 11.40
C LYS A 118 6.67 -17.63 10.83
N LYS A 119 7.51 -17.07 11.69
CA LYS A 119 8.62 -16.20 11.27
C LYS A 119 9.60 -17.02 10.42
N ILE A 120 9.84 -16.55 9.19
CA ILE A 120 10.77 -17.16 8.23
C ILE A 120 12.00 -16.29 7.96
N ALA A 121 11.89 -14.97 8.12
CA ALA A 121 13.00 -14.04 7.97
C ALA A 121 12.79 -12.83 8.87
N SER A 122 13.88 -12.15 9.25
CA SER A 122 13.81 -10.83 9.88
C SER A 122 15.09 -10.04 9.66
N GLN A 123 14.94 -8.72 9.64
CA GLN A 123 16.06 -7.77 9.63
C GLN A 123 15.73 -6.58 10.53
N ARG A 124 16.77 -5.94 11.05
CA ARG A 124 16.64 -4.71 11.82
C ARG A 124 16.76 -3.51 10.91
N VAL A 125 15.92 -2.54 11.15
CA VAL A 125 15.96 -1.22 10.52
C VAL A 125 16.23 -0.19 11.61
N LYS A 126 17.05 0.81 11.28
CA LYS A 126 17.40 1.90 12.18
C LYS A 126 17.06 3.22 11.51
N PHE A 127 16.05 3.90 12.05
CA PHE A 127 15.66 5.21 11.56
C PHE A 127 16.65 6.30 11.98
N LYS A 128 16.94 7.21 11.04
CA LYS A 128 17.78 8.38 11.27
C LYS A 128 17.00 9.48 11.99
N ASP A 129 17.71 10.44 12.54
CA ASP A 129 17.09 11.66 13.06
C ASP A 129 16.49 12.47 11.91
N GLY A 130 15.23 12.90 12.10
CA GLY A 130 14.50 13.68 11.10
C GLY A 130 13.00 13.64 11.32
N SER A 131 12.30 14.41 10.49
CA SER A 131 10.83 14.43 10.47
C SER A 131 10.26 13.18 9.81
N ALA A 132 10.95 12.65 8.81
CA ALA A 132 10.66 11.38 8.16
C ALA A 132 11.98 10.75 7.68
N ASP A 133 12.04 9.43 7.68
CA ASP A 133 13.14 8.63 7.15
C ASP A 133 12.58 7.44 6.39
N TYR A 134 13.24 7.07 5.28
CA TYR A 134 12.84 5.98 4.41
C TYR A 134 13.97 4.97 4.35
N GLU A 135 13.66 3.73 4.67
CA GLU A 135 14.63 2.64 4.60
C GLU A 135 14.05 1.50 3.76
N GLN A 136 14.91 0.89 2.94
CA GLN A 136 14.57 -0.23 2.09
C GLN A 136 15.25 -1.49 2.61
N ILE A 137 14.46 -2.55 2.86
CA ILE A 137 14.93 -3.81 3.39
C ILE A 137 14.74 -4.90 2.34
N ASN A 138 15.81 -5.62 2.04
CA ASN A 138 15.81 -6.67 1.03
C ASN A 138 15.84 -8.04 1.72
N PHE A 139 14.83 -8.86 1.46
CA PHE A 139 14.80 -10.25 1.85
C PHE A 139 15.00 -11.16 0.65
N LEU A 140 15.65 -12.28 0.89
CA LEU A 140 15.71 -13.39 -0.05
C LEU A 140 15.00 -14.58 0.61
N LEU A 141 13.82 -14.92 0.10
CA LEU A 141 12.96 -15.96 0.67
C LEU A 141 13.01 -17.21 -0.20
N ASN A 142 12.95 -18.40 0.43
CA ASN A 142 12.96 -19.66 -0.30
C ASN A 142 11.54 -20.20 -0.49
N ALA A 143 11.25 -20.66 -1.70
CA ALA A 143 9.97 -21.25 -2.12
C ALA A 143 9.95 -22.76 -1.86
N ASN A 144 9.56 -23.20 -0.66
CA ASN A 144 9.71 -24.60 -0.18
C ASN A 144 8.56 -25.55 -0.55
N SER A 145 7.42 -25.03 -1.02
CA SER A 145 6.25 -25.85 -1.34
C SER A 145 5.45 -25.22 -2.47
N PRO A 146 4.87 -26.04 -3.39
CA PRO A 146 4.08 -25.51 -4.49
C PRO A 146 2.72 -25.00 -4.01
N GLY A 147 2.12 -24.07 -4.78
CA GLY A 147 0.82 -23.47 -4.52
C GLY A 147 0.89 -21.99 -4.17
N ILE A 148 -0.25 -21.41 -3.86
CA ILE A 148 -0.34 -19.98 -3.49
C ILE A 148 -0.07 -19.83 -2.00
N HIS A 149 0.90 -19.00 -1.67
CA HIS A 149 1.32 -18.72 -0.30
C HIS A 149 1.04 -17.28 0.06
N ARG A 150 0.45 -17.07 1.24
CA ARG A 150 0.25 -15.74 1.84
C ARG A 150 1.39 -15.47 2.80
N TYR A 151 2.18 -14.47 2.47
CA TYR A 151 3.22 -13.92 3.33
C TYR A 151 2.71 -12.68 4.05
N VAL A 152 3.22 -12.43 5.25
CA VAL A 152 2.88 -11.25 6.04
C VAL A 152 4.17 -10.60 6.49
N VAL A 153 4.32 -9.32 6.16
CA VAL A 153 5.40 -8.49 6.69
C VAL A 153 4.88 -7.72 7.89
N LYS A 154 5.66 -7.69 8.96
CA LYS A 154 5.33 -6.99 10.20
C LYS A 154 6.49 -6.13 10.67
N LEU A 155 6.18 -4.94 11.14
CA LEU A 155 7.08 -4.10 11.94
C LEU A 155 6.83 -4.36 13.43
N ALA A 156 7.90 -4.50 14.20
CA ALA A 156 7.78 -4.62 15.64
C ALA A 156 7.20 -3.34 16.23
N HIS A 157 6.16 -3.46 17.04
CA HIS A 157 5.49 -2.32 17.67
C HIS A 157 6.46 -1.50 18.52
N GLN A 158 6.42 -0.19 18.37
CA GLN A 158 7.19 0.76 19.15
C GLN A 158 6.27 1.54 20.10
N GLN A 159 6.78 1.97 21.21
CA GLN A 159 5.99 2.78 22.14
C GLN A 159 5.62 4.13 21.52
N ASN A 160 4.40 4.59 21.78
CA ASN A 160 3.87 5.88 21.34
C ASN A 160 3.78 6.04 19.82
N GLU A 161 3.59 4.96 19.08
CA GLU A 161 3.17 5.03 17.68
C GLU A 161 1.71 5.53 17.60
N TYR A 162 1.45 6.28 16.56
CA TYR A 162 0.10 6.81 16.31
C TYR A 162 -0.84 5.74 15.77
N ASN A 163 -0.33 4.85 14.91
CA ASN A 163 -1.12 3.81 14.27
C ASN A 163 -0.32 2.50 14.18
N TYR A 164 -0.92 1.42 14.65
CA TYR A 164 -0.31 0.08 14.59
C TYR A 164 -0.84 -0.76 13.41
N SER A 165 -1.95 -0.36 12.78
CA SER A 165 -2.54 -1.15 11.71
C SER A 165 -1.76 -1.09 10.38
N ASN A 166 -0.93 -0.06 10.21
CA ASN A 166 -0.04 0.13 9.06
C ASN A 166 1.33 -0.55 9.22
N ASN A 167 1.53 -1.22 10.36
CA ASN A 167 2.72 -2.02 10.66
C ASN A 167 2.64 -3.45 10.11
N GLU A 168 1.54 -3.83 9.48
CA GLU A 168 1.35 -5.16 8.90
C GLU A 168 0.81 -5.05 7.48
N GLN A 169 1.44 -5.79 6.55
CA GLN A 169 0.96 -5.90 5.18
C GLN A 169 1.17 -7.31 4.66
N ALA A 170 0.17 -7.86 3.95
CA ALA A 170 0.24 -9.18 3.35
C ALA A 170 0.47 -9.09 1.83
N PHE A 171 1.17 -10.09 1.29
CA PHE A 171 1.34 -10.31 -0.14
C PHE A 171 1.23 -11.81 -0.47
N TYR A 172 1.04 -12.13 -1.75
CA TYR A 172 0.84 -13.49 -2.22
C TYR A 172 1.86 -13.83 -3.28
N VAL A 173 2.37 -15.07 -3.23
CA VAL A 173 3.29 -15.61 -4.27
C VAL A 173 2.78 -16.99 -4.66
N GLU A 174 2.65 -17.24 -5.95
CA GLU A 174 2.40 -18.55 -6.51
C GLU A 174 3.72 -19.29 -6.72
N VAL A 175 3.91 -20.42 -6.04
CA VAL A 175 5.07 -21.27 -6.21
C VAL A 175 4.72 -22.39 -7.19
N ILE A 176 5.41 -22.41 -8.32
CA ILE A 176 5.20 -23.40 -9.38
C ILE A 176 6.35 -24.44 -9.39
N ASP A 177 5.98 -25.72 -9.56
CA ASP A 177 6.94 -26.79 -9.82
C ASP A 177 7.19 -26.89 -11.34
N SER A 178 8.26 -26.26 -11.79
CA SER A 178 8.60 -26.15 -13.22
C SER A 178 9.45 -27.32 -13.72
N ARG A 179 9.31 -28.51 -13.13
CA ARG A 179 10.05 -29.70 -13.61
C ARG A 179 9.65 -30.03 -15.05
N SER A 180 10.57 -29.79 -15.99
CA SER A 180 10.42 -30.22 -17.36
C SER A 180 10.54 -31.75 -17.44
N LYS A 181 9.50 -32.41 -17.95
CA LYS A 181 9.57 -33.83 -18.27
C LYS A 181 10.19 -33.97 -19.66
N VAL A 182 11.40 -34.50 -19.73
CA VAL A 182 12.06 -34.85 -20.99
C VAL A 182 11.78 -36.32 -21.28
N VAL A 183 11.15 -36.60 -22.42
CA VAL A 183 10.96 -37.96 -22.93
C VAL A 183 11.95 -38.15 -24.05
N LEU A 184 12.91 -39.06 -23.86
CA LEU A 184 13.85 -39.48 -24.89
C LEU A 184 13.27 -40.73 -25.59
N LEU A 185 12.95 -40.58 -26.86
CA LEU A 185 12.53 -41.68 -27.73
C LEU A 185 13.71 -42.10 -28.59
N SER A 186 14.15 -43.35 -28.46
CA SER A 186 15.19 -43.94 -29.28
C SER A 186 14.65 -45.19 -29.97
N SER A 187 14.99 -45.35 -31.24
CA SER A 187 14.60 -46.52 -32.02
C SER A 187 15.57 -47.72 -31.86
N ALA A 188 16.71 -47.52 -31.17
CA ALA A 188 17.68 -48.56 -30.88
C ALA A 188 18.34 -48.34 -29.51
N PRO A 189 18.68 -49.41 -28.78
CA PRO A 189 19.50 -49.30 -27.59
C PRO A 189 20.94 -48.93 -27.99
N HIS A 190 21.50 -47.99 -27.26
CA HIS A 190 22.91 -47.60 -27.36
C HIS A 190 23.70 -48.21 -26.21
#